data_a0e7ac06c1a655ca38f883b6d1a31393
#
_entry.id   a0e7ac06c1a655ca38f883b6d1a31393
#
_cell.length_a   1.000
_cell.length_b   1.000
_cell.length_c   1.000
_cell.angle_alpha   90.00
_cell.angle_beta   90.00
_cell.angle_gamma   90.00
#
_symmetry.space_group_name_H-M   'P 1'
#
loop_
_entity.id
_entity.type
_entity.pdbx_description
1 polymer ?
#
loop_
_entity_poly.entity_id
_entity_poly.type
_entity_poly.pdbx_seq_one_letter_code
_entity_poly.pdbx_strand_id
1 'polypeptide(L)'
;MKKMFVLLVGLLIAPFLQAAPEFKENVNYEIIRQTNTPKPEVMEFFSYYCPHCYQFEPIMAELKKQLPADVTFKRTPVAFLGKEMGPELQRAYAVADLLKVEEKVTPVIFKRIQTEGNPPQSRADVRALFEQAGVDGKDFDGAVDSFAVTGMVAQYDRNTGSMNIRAVPSTVVNGKYLVKTEGIKSTEEYIALVKFLLQKKD
;
A
#
# COMPACT_ATOMS: atom_id res chain seq x y z
N MET A 1 50.56 -56.49 -10.53
CA MET A 1 50.50 -55.05 -10.47
C MET A 1 49.13 -54.65 -11.05
N LYS A 2 48.08 -54.46 -10.17
CA LYS A 2 46.73 -54.08 -10.58
C LYS A 2 46.60 -52.57 -10.52
N LYS A 3 46.40 -51.90 -11.67
CA LYS A 3 46.13 -50.44 -11.75
C LYS A 3 44.65 -50.24 -11.48
N MET A 4 44.33 -49.62 -10.36
CA MET A 4 42.99 -49.20 -9.95
C MET A 4 42.67 -47.86 -10.59
N PHE A 5 41.74 -47.82 -11.57
CA PHE A 5 41.24 -46.63 -12.21
C PHE A 5 40.11 -46.06 -11.32
N VAL A 6 40.36 -44.94 -10.65
CA VAL A 6 39.34 -44.21 -9.90
C VAL A 6 38.63 -43.27 -10.87
N LEU A 7 37.40 -43.60 -11.24
CA LEU A 7 36.51 -42.75 -12.01
C LEU A 7 35.95 -41.68 -11.08
N LEU A 8 36.41 -40.43 -11.20
CA LEU A 8 35.85 -39.28 -10.55
C LEU A 8 34.58 -38.86 -11.33
N VAL A 9 33.40 -39.21 -10.82
CA VAL A 9 32.12 -38.72 -11.32
C VAL A 9 31.92 -37.32 -10.76
N GLY A 10 32.24 -36.32 -11.55
CA GLY A 10 31.96 -34.91 -11.24
C GLY A 10 30.44 -34.66 -11.33
N LEU A 11 29.78 -34.49 -10.19
CA LEU A 11 28.37 -34.08 -10.09
C LEU A 11 28.24 -32.62 -10.52
N LEU A 12 27.86 -32.39 -11.77
CA LEU A 12 27.52 -31.04 -12.26
C LEU A 12 26.21 -30.59 -11.61
N ILE A 13 26.32 -29.83 -10.53
CA ILE A 13 25.20 -29.10 -9.94
C ILE A 13 24.93 -27.91 -10.87
N ALA A 14 24.01 -28.06 -11.84
CA ALA A 14 23.51 -26.96 -12.62
C ALA A 14 22.68 -26.05 -11.68
N PRO A 15 23.00 -24.74 -11.58
CA PRO A 15 22.13 -23.84 -10.86
C PRO A 15 20.78 -23.81 -11.56
N PHE A 16 19.71 -24.16 -10.86
CA PHE A 16 18.33 -23.89 -11.31
C PHE A 16 18.17 -22.37 -11.40
N LEU A 17 18.35 -21.81 -12.57
CA LEU A 17 17.95 -20.45 -12.87
C LEU A 17 16.41 -20.45 -12.86
N GLN A 18 15.85 -20.06 -11.72
CA GLN A 18 14.42 -19.83 -11.60
C GLN A 18 14.11 -18.61 -12.47
N ALA A 19 13.46 -18.83 -13.62
CA ALA A 19 13.05 -17.73 -14.48
C ALA A 19 12.17 -16.76 -13.66
N ALA A 20 12.52 -15.47 -13.65
CA ALA A 20 11.70 -14.46 -13.01
C ALA A 20 10.28 -14.51 -13.62
N PRO A 21 9.23 -14.34 -12.82
CA PRO A 21 7.87 -14.35 -13.33
C PRO A 21 7.71 -13.30 -14.45
N GLU A 22 7.14 -13.72 -15.57
CA GLU A 22 6.87 -12.84 -16.71
C GLU A 22 5.58 -12.07 -16.45
N PHE A 23 5.66 -10.76 -16.17
CA PHE A 23 4.50 -9.91 -15.96
C PHE A 23 4.09 -9.21 -17.25
N LYS A 24 2.78 -9.25 -17.57
CA LYS A 24 2.21 -8.76 -18.83
C LYS A 24 1.21 -7.63 -18.60
N GLU A 25 1.25 -6.64 -19.48
CA GLU A 25 0.24 -5.59 -19.56
C GLU A 25 -1.15 -6.19 -19.83
N ASN A 26 -2.18 -5.57 -19.27
CA ASN A 26 -3.58 -6.00 -19.28
C ASN A 26 -3.87 -7.35 -18.57
N VAL A 27 -2.83 -8.02 -18.06
CA VAL A 27 -2.95 -9.23 -17.22
C VAL A 27 -2.58 -8.92 -15.78
N ASN A 28 -1.34 -8.44 -15.54
CA ASN A 28 -0.81 -8.18 -14.20
C ASN A 28 -0.80 -6.68 -13.85
N TYR A 29 -0.84 -5.81 -14.84
CA TYR A 29 -0.92 -4.36 -14.66
C TYR A 29 -1.60 -3.69 -15.84
N GLU A 30 -2.04 -2.45 -15.62
CA GLU A 30 -2.65 -1.59 -16.63
C GLU A 30 -1.91 -0.26 -16.69
N ILE A 31 -1.71 0.30 -17.89
CA ILE A 31 -1.11 1.62 -18.07
C ILE A 31 -2.23 2.67 -18.00
N ILE A 32 -2.23 3.46 -16.92
CA ILE A 32 -3.24 4.51 -16.68
C ILE A 32 -2.75 5.93 -17.02
N ARG A 33 -1.45 6.09 -17.30
CA ARG A 33 -0.83 7.35 -17.74
C ARG A 33 0.33 7.08 -18.68
N GLN A 34 0.67 8.07 -19.50
CA GLN A 34 1.74 7.93 -20.52
C GLN A 34 3.16 8.04 -19.93
N THR A 35 3.33 8.81 -18.86
CA THR A 35 4.66 9.11 -18.28
C THR A 35 4.74 8.69 -16.82
N ASN A 36 5.92 8.25 -16.42
CA ASN A 36 6.28 7.98 -15.03
C ASN A 36 6.36 9.27 -14.21
N THR A 37 6.21 9.14 -12.89
CA THR A 37 6.55 10.21 -11.95
C THR A 37 8.06 10.51 -12.00
N PRO A 38 8.49 11.76 -11.68
CA PRO A 38 9.91 12.15 -11.74
C PRO A 38 10.82 11.35 -10.79
N LYS A 39 10.25 10.79 -9.73
CA LYS A 39 10.94 9.91 -8.79
C LYS A 39 10.16 8.62 -8.65
N PRO A 40 10.85 7.48 -8.41
CA PRO A 40 10.18 6.21 -8.21
C PRO A 40 9.24 6.29 -7.00
N GLU A 41 8.00 5.85 -7.20
CA GLU A 41 7.01 5.81 -6.11
C GLU A 41 6.05 4.64 -6.23
N VAL A 42 5.58 4.19 -5.08
CA VAL A 42 4.47 3.26 -4.93
C VAL A 42 3.38 3.97 -4.14
N MET A 43 2.18 4.05 -4.71
CA MET A 43 1.03 4.68 -4.08
C MET A 43 -0.06 3.64 -3.86
N GLU A 44 -0.42 3.41 -2.60
CA GLU A 44 -1.55 2.58 -2.21
C GLU A 44 -2.79 3.45 -2.03
N PHE A 45 -3.91 3.01 -2.62
CA PHE A 45 -5.25 3.54 -2.36
C PHE A 45 -6.01 2.55 -1.48
N PHE A 46 -6.57 3.03 -0.38
CA PHE A 46 -7.24 2.19 0.60
C PHE A 46 -8.41 2.90 1.27
N SER A 47 -9.21 2.16 2.03
CA SER A 47 -10.20 2.70 2.95
C SER A 47 -10.25 1.84 4.21
N TYR A 48 -10.41 2.47 5.36
CA TYR A 48 -10.65 1.75 6.62
C TYR A 48 -11.95 0.92 6.60
N TYR A 49 -12.91 1.29 5.75
CA TYR A 49 -14.16 0.54 5.53
C TYR A 49 -14.03 -0.64 4.57
N CYS A 50 -12.86 -0.85 3.97
CA CYS A 50 -12.62 -1.92 3.02
C CYS A 50 -12.04 -3.17 3.72
N PRO A 51 -12.78 -4.30 3.82
CA PRO A 51 -12.27 -5.52 4.44
C PRO A 51 -11.02 -6.09 3.73
N HIS A 52 -10.99 -6.00 2.39
CA HIS A 52 -9.83 -6.44 1.63
C HIS A 52 -8.59 -5.56 1.88
N CYS A 53 -8.78 -4.24 2.13
CA CYS A 53 -7.67 -3.36 2.53
C CYS A 53 -7.09 -3.79 3.88
N TYR A 54 -7.95 -4.14 4.85
CA TYR A 54 -7.49 -4.67 6.13
C TYR A 54 -6.68 -5.96 5.99
N GLN A 55 -7.14 -6.90 5.15
CA GLN A 55 -6.42 -8.13 4.85
C GLN A 55 -5.10 -7.86 4.10
N PHE A 56 -5.00 -6.74 3.41
CA PHE A 56 -3.85 -6.35 2.61
C PHE A 56 -2.76 -5.64 3.43
N GLU A 57 -3.04 -5.18 4.67
CA GLU A 57 -2.08 -4.50 5.54
C GLU A 57 -0.76 -5.26 5.74
N PRO A 58 -0.75 -6.59 6.02
CA PRO A 58 0.50 -7.32 6.15
C PRO A 58 1.35 -7.33 4.85
N ILE A 59 0.69 -7.38 3.69
CA ILE A 59 1.35 -7.37 2.37
C ILE A 59 1.99 -6.01 2.13
N MET A 60 1.29 -4.92 2.46
CA MET A 60 1.81 -3.55 2.34
C MET A 60 2.96 -3.29 3.29
N ALA A 61 2.88 -3.80 4.53
CA ALA A 61 3.97 -3.71 5.49
C ALA A 61 5.23 -4.43 5.00
N GLU A 62 5.09 -5.62 4.42
CA GLU A 62 6.20 -6.38 3.86
C GLU A 62 6.76 -5.73 2.59
N LEU A 63 5.90 -5.23 1.70
CA LEU A 63 6.31 -4.45 0.54
C LEU A 63 7.15 -3.25 0.96
N LYS A 64 6.66 -2.43 1.92
CA LYS A 64 7.37 -1.23 2.42
C LYS A 64 8.78 -1.54 2.91
N LYS A 65 8.99 -2.66 3.60
CA LYS A 65 10.31 -3.11 4.06
C LYS A 65 11.26 -3.48 2.92
N GLN A 66 10.72 -3.99 1.82
CA GLN A 66 11.50 -4.48 0.69
C GLN A 66 11.69 -3.47 -0.44
N LEU A 67 11.11 -2.27 -0.33
CA LEU A 67 11.34 -1.20 -1.31
C LEU A 67 12.76 -0.66 -1.21
N PRO A 68 13.42 -0.33 -2.34
CA PRO A 68 14.66 0.43 -2.36
C PRO A 68 14.54 1.76 -1.62
N ALA A 69 15.63 2.24 -1.03
CA ALA A 69 15.63 3.45 -0.20
C ALA A 69 15.28 4.75 -0.97
N ASP A 70 15.43 4.76 -2.28
CA ASP A 70 15.09 5.87 -3.17
C ASP A 70 13.63 5.85 -3.65
N VAL A 71 12.88 4.80 -3.34
CA VAL A 71 11.45 4.68 -3.68
C VAL A 71 10.59 5.29 -2.59
N THR A 72 9.71 6.22 -2.98
CA THR A 72 8.74 6.81 -2.05
C THR A 72 7.50 5.92 -1.95
N PHE A 73 7.17 5.45 -0.74
CA PHE A 73 5.89 4.79 -0.48
C PHE A 73 4.88 5.81 0.05
N LYS A 74 3.71 5.88 -0.57
CA LYS A 74 2.61 6.78 -0.21
C LYS A 74 1.33 6.01 -0.01
N ARG A 75 0.50 6.48 0.91
CA ARG A 75 -0.88 5.98 1.08
C ARG A 75 -1.87 7.10 0.79
N THR A 76 -2.92 6.78 0.08
CA THR A 76 -4.01 7.69 -0.28
C THR A 76 -5.32 7.05 0.16
N PRO A 77 -5.88 7.45 1.32
CA PRO A 77 -7.21 6.99 1.71
C PRO A 77 -8.26 7.58 0.78
N VAL A 78 -9.24 6.76 0.37
CA VAL A 78 -10.35 7.21 -0.47
C VAL A 78 -11.58 7.52 0.36
N ALA A 79 -12.36 8.53 -0.06
CA ALA A 79 -13.55 9.01 0.65
C ALA A 79 -14.85 8.31 0.25
N PHE A 80 -14.88 7.56 -0.87
CA PHE A 80 -16.13 7.02 -1.45
C PHE A 80 -16.70 5.78 -0.74
N LEU A 81 -16.03 5.26 0.29
CA LEU A 81 -16.54 4.21 1.17
C LEU A 81 -16.86 4.77 2.56
N GLY A 82 -17.86 4.19 3.24
CA GLY A 82 -18.20 4.59 4.61
C GLY A 82 -19.18 5.76 4.70
N LYS A 83 -19.84 6.12 3.59
CA LYS A 83 -20.81 7.22 3.53
C LYS A 83 -20.23 8.51 4.10
N GLU A 84 -20.94 9.16 5.04
CA GLU A 84 -20.52 10.42 5.69
C GLU A 84 -19.21 10.30 6.47
N MET A 85 -18.91 9.10 6.99
CA MET A 85 -17.66 8.86 7.72
C MET A 85 -16.46 8.55 6.81
N GLY A 86 -16.67 8.31 5.53
CA GLY A 86 -15.58 8.12 4.56
C GLY A 86 -14.63 9.32 4.49
N PRO A 87 -15.14 10.54 4.20
CA PRO A 87 -14.33 11.77 4.24
C PRO A 87 -13.72 12.04 5.62
N GLU A 88 -14.41 11.73 6.71
CA GLU A 88 -13.89 11.94 8.06
C GLU A 88 -12.71 11.00 8.37
N LEU A 89 -12.78 9.73 7.96
CA LEU A 89 -11.64 8.80 8.12
C LEU A 89 -10.50 9.06 7.14
N GLN A 90 -10.78 9.61 5.95
CA GLN A 90 -9.74 10.13 5.07
C GLN A 90 -8.98 11.28 5.76
N ARG A 91 -9.69 12.20 6.39
CA ARG A 91 -9.13 13.30 7.19
C ARG A 91 -8.36 12.78 8.39
N ALA A 92 -8.88 11.78 9.09
CA ALA A 92 -8.19 11.13 10.21
C ALA A 92 -6.82 10.54 9.79
N TYR A 93 -6.74 9.91 8.62
CA TYR A 93 -5.45 9.46 8.11
C TYR A 93 -4.50 10.63 7.84
N ALA A 94 -5.00 11.74 7.30
CA ALA A 94 -4.17 12.94 7.08
C ALA A 94 -3.65 13.52 8.41
N VAL A 95 -4.45 13.50 9.48
CA VAL A 95 -3.99 13.87 10.83
C VAL A 95 -2.89 12.92 11.30
N ALA A 96 -3.11 11.62 11.17
CA ALA A 96 -2.13 10.62 11.60
C ALA A 96 -0.80 10.77 10.84
N ASP A 97 -0.82 10.99 9.53
CA ASP A 97 0.37 11.23 8.70
C ASP A 97 1.05 12.56 9.06
N LEU A 98 0.30 13.64 9.27
CA LEU A 98 0.86 14.92 9.70
C LEU A 98 1.59 14.81 11.05
N LEU A 99 1.00 14.10 12.01
CA LEU A 99 1.56 13.88 13.35
C LEU A 99 2.60 12.75 13.39
N LYS A 100 2.82 12.02 12.28
CA LYS A 100 3.72 10.85 12.19
C LYS A 100 3.35 9.73 13.16
N VAL A 101 2.06 9.47 13.28
CA VAL A 101 1.49 8.44 14.17
C VAL A 101 0.64 7.41 13.41
N GLU A 102 0.68 7.39 12.08
CA GLU A 102 -0.11 6.49 11.24
C GLU A 102 0.12 5.00 11.59
N GLU A 103 1.33 4.62 11.97
CA GLU A 103 1.64 3.23 12.38
C GLU A 103 0.98 2.82 13.69
N LYS A 104 0.63 3.80 14.56
CA LYS A 104 -0.10 3.56 15.81
C LYS A 104 -1.61 3.58 15.59
N VAL A 105 -2.10 4.56 14.83
CA VAL A 105 -3.53 4.85 14.70
C VAL A 105 -4.21 3.91 13.70
N THR A 106 -3.56 3.61 12.57
CA THR A 106 -4.14 2.78 11.50
C THR A 106 -4.61 1.40 11.99
N PRO A 107 -3.82 0.63 12.76
CA PRO A 107 -4.28 -0.66 13.28
C PRO A 107 -5.47 -0.54 14.23
N VAL A 108 -5.56 0.53 15.03
CA VAL A 108 -6.66 0.77 15.96
C VAL A 108 -7.96 1.02 15.21
N ILE A 109 -7.92 1.89 14.17
CA ILE A 109 -9.10 2.19 13.35
C ILE A 109 -9.56 0.94 12.59
N PHE A 110 -8.64 0.21 11.94
CA PHE A 110 -8.98 -1.02 11.23
C PHE A 110 -9.60 -2.07 12.16
N LYS A 111 -9.00 -2.30 13.33
CA LYS A 111 -9.53 -3.24 14.32
C LYS A 111 -10.96 -2.86 14.74
N ARG A 112 -11.19 -1.58 15.04
CA ARG A 112 -12.50 -1.05 15.44
C ARG A 112 -13.59 -1.35 14.40
N ILE A 113 -13.26 -1.18 13.12
CA ILE A 113 -14.22 -1.33 12.02
C ILE A 113 -14.32 -2.79 11.60
N GLN A 114 -13.18 -3.45 11.33
CA GLN A 114 -13.16 -4.73 10.64
C GLN A 114 -13.26 -5.94 11.59
N THR A 115 -12.79 -5.80 12.83
CA THR A 115 -12.78 -6.91 13.80
C THR A 115 -13.90 -6.77 14.83
N GLU A 116 -14.07 -5.56 15.38
CA GLU A 116 -15.08 -5.31 16.42
C GLU A 116 -16.46 -5.01 15.85
N GLY A 117 -16.57 -4.73 14.55
CA GLY A 117 -17.84 -4.42 13.87
C GLY A 117 -18.52 -3.15 14.42
N ASN A 118 -17.76 -2.25 15.04
CA ASN A 118 -18.26 -1.05 15.69
C ASN A 118 -17.59 0.21 15.09
N PRO A 119 -17.93 0.57 13.83
CA PRO A 119 -17.32 1.71 13.15
C PRO A 119 -17.65 3.04 13.86
N PRO A 120 -16.73 4.03 13.86
CA PRO A 120 -17.00 5.35 14.40
C PRO A 120 -18.17 6.00 13.66
N GLN A 121 -19.00 6.75 14.41
CA GLN A 121 -20.18 7.42 13.90
C GLN A 121 -20.02 8.95 13.91
N SER A 122 -18.95 9.44 14.52
CA SER A 122 -18.69 10.87 14.70
C SER A 122 -17.18 11.17 14.75
N ARG A 123 -16.83 12.45 14.58
CA ARG A 123 -15.46 12.93 14.82
C ARG A 123 -15.01 12.68 16.26
N ALA A 124 -15.92 12.75 17.24
CA ALA A 124 -15.59 12.44 18.64
C ALA A 124 -15.17 10.98 18.81
N ASP A 125 -15.82 10.04 18.10
CA ASP A 125 -15.41 8.64 18.11
C ASP A 125 -14.04 8.46 17.45
N VAL A 126 -13.77 9.16 16.34
CA VAL A 126 -12.45 9.13 15.69
C VAL A 126 -11.37 9.67 16.62
N ARG A 127 -11.62 10.79 17.31
CA ARG A 127 -10.74 11.36 18.32
C ARG A 127 -10.42 10.35 19.42
N ALA A 128 -11.44 9.65 19.93
CA ALA A 128 -11.25 8.60 20.95
C ALA A 128 -10.37 7.43 20.45
N LEU A 129 -10.41 7.09 19.15
CA LEU A 129 -9.51 6.09 18.55
C LEU A 129 -8.04 6.57 18.53
N PHE A 130 -7.80 7.87 18.34
CA PHE A 130 -6.45 8.43 18.47
C PHE A 130 -5.95 8.33 19.93
N GLU A 131 -6.79 8.66 20.89
CA GLU A 131 -6.45 8.50 22.33
C GLU A 131 -6.18 7.03 22.68
N GLN A 132 -6.98 6.11 22.16
CA GLN A 132 -6.76 4.66 22.30
C GLN A 132 -5.41 4.22 21.69
N ALA A 133 -4.97 4.88 20.62
CA ALA A 133 -3.67 4.64 20.00
C ALA A 133 -2.49 5.33 20.76
N GLY A 134 -2.77 6.03 21.86
CA GLY A 134 -1.78 6.76 22.64
C GLY A 134 -1.37 8.11 22.07
N VAL A 135 -2.25 8.74 21.30
CA VAL A 135 -2.09 10.12 20.79
C VAL A 135 -2.94 11.06 21.62
N ASP A 136 -2.37 12.19 22.08
CA ASP A 136 -3.14 13.18 22.85
C ASP A 136 -4.29 13.73 22.00
N GLY A 137 -5.50 13.74 22.58
CA GLY A 137 -6.66 14.30 21.91
C GLY A 137 -6.52 15.77 21.52
N LYS A 138 -5.71 16.54 22.25
CA LYS A 138 -5.40 17.95 21.89
C LYS A 138 -4.58 18.05 20.61
N ASP A 139 -3.67 17.09 20.36
CA ASP A 139 -2.90 17.03 19.11
C ASP A 139 -3.82 16.75 17.93
N PHE A 140 -4.78 15.83 18.12
CA PHE A 140 -5.83 15.58 17.13
C PHE A 140 -6.67 16.84 16.87
N ASP A 141 -7.17 17.48 17.93
CA ASP A 141 -8.03 18.66 17.85
C ASP A 141 -7.31 19.83 17.15
N GLY A 142 -6.02 20.02 17.45
CA GLY A 142 -5.20 21.06 16.82
C GLY A 142 -4.88 20.81 15.36
N ALA A 143 -4.84 19.52 14.93
CA ALA A 143 -4.47 19.14 13.57
C ALA A 143 -5.67 19.01 12.63
N VAL A 144 -6.81 18.46 13.11
CA VAL A 144 -7.91 17.95 12.28
C VAL A 144 -8.50 18.97 11.30
N ASP A 145 -8.63 20.22 11.69
CA ASP A 145 -9.15 21.30 10.85
C ASP A 145 -8.05 22.26 10.36
N SER A 146 -6.78 21.87 10.52
CA SER A 146 -5.65 22.69 10.06
C SER A 146 -5.63 22.82 8.54
N PHE A 147 -5.02 23.89 8.06
CA PHE A 147 -4.78 24.11 6.63
C PHE A 147 -3.94 22.99 6.01
N ALA A 148 -2.97 22.45 6.76
CA ALA A 148 -2.13 21.34 6.33
C ALA A 148 -2.95 20.07 6.06
N VAL A 149 -3.78 19.64 7.00
CA VAL A 149 -4.67 18.47 6.84
C VAL A 149 -5.65 18.68 5.70
N THR A 150 -6.24 19.87 5.58
CA THR A 150 -7.15 20.21 4.46
C THR A 150 -6.44 20.11 3.11
N GLY A 151 -5.19 20.57 3.02
CA GLY A 151 -4.35 20.43 1.82
C GLY A 151 -4.04 18.97 1.47
N MET A 152 -3.76 18.14 2.48
CA MET A 152 -3.51 16.69 2.30
C MET A 152 -4.77 15.97 1.79
N VAL A 153 -5.93 16.21 2.39
CA VAL A 153 -7.22 15.66 1.94
C VAL A 153 -7.50 16.03 0.48
N ALA A 154 -7.33 17.30 0.12
CA ALA A 154 -7.48 17.74 -1.26
C ALA A 154 -6.49 17.05 -2.21
N GLN A 155 -5.28 16.71 -1.74
CA GLN A 155 -4.32 15.94 -2.54
C GLN A 155 -4.77 14.49 -2.71
N TYR A 156 -5.34 13.84 -1.69
CA TYR A 156 -5.88 12.48 -1.79
C TYR A 156 -7.03 12.42 -2.81
N ASP A 157 -7.91 13.41 -2.80
CA ASP A 157 -9.01 13.50 -3.78
C ASP A 157 -8.48 13.71 -5.20
N ARG A 158 -7.50 14.59 -5.39
CA ARG A 158 -6.83 14.76 -6.68
C ARG A 158 -6.16 13.47 -7.17
N ASN A 159 -5.45 12.76 -6.31
CA ASN A 159 -4.81 11.50 -6.66
C ASN A 159 -5.86 10.47 -7.10
N THR A 160 -6.91 10.28 -6.30
CA THR A 160 -8.02 9.37 -6.59
C THR A 160 -8.69 9.68 -7.92
N GLY A 161 -9.03 10.95 -8.16
CA GLY A 161 -9.68 11.39 -9.39
C GLY A 161 -8.78 11.31 -10.62
N SER A 162 -7.55 11.83 -10.52
CA SER A 162 -6.63 11.89 -11.66
C SER A 162 -6.12 10.51 -12.11
N MET A 163 -6.08 9.52 -11.22
CA MET A 163 -5.72 8.13 -11.53
C MET A 163 -6.96 7.25 -11.77
N ASN A 164 -8.16 7.85 -11.79
CA ASN A 164 -9.44 7.17 -12.02
C ASN A 164 -9.65 5.95 -11.12
N ILE A 165 -9.24 6.03 -9.84
CA ILE A 165 -9.39 4.94 -8.87
C ILE A 165 -10.87 4.78 -8.51
N ARG A 166 -11.41 3.58 -8.73
CA ARG A 166 -12.83 3.24 -8.50
C ARG A 166 -13.03 2.10 -7.51
N ALA A 167 -11.97 1.42 -7.15
CA ALA A 167 -11.98 0.31 -6.20
C ALA A 167 -10.73 0.35 -5.32
N VAL A 168 -10.79 -0.28 -4.14
CA VAL A 168 -9.69 -0.44 -3.21
C VAL A 168 -9.69 -1.87 -2.64
N PRO A 169 -8.52 -2.44 -2.29
CA PRO A 169 -7.19 -1.83 -2.41
C PRO A 169 -6.75 -1.68 -3.86
N SER A 170 -6.06 -0.60 -4.17
CA SER A 170 -5.42 -0.39 -5.47
C SER A 170 -4.01 0.12 -5.27
N THR A 171 -3.07 -0.32 -6.10
CA THR A 171 -1.67 0.14 -6.04
C THR A 171 -1.27 0.69 -7.39
N VAL A 172 -0.73 1.90 -7.39
CA VAL A 172 -0.16 2.54 -8.59
C VAL A 172 1.33 2.70 -8.41
N VAL A 173 2.10 2.24 -9.38
CA VAL A 173 3.57 2.34 -9.40
C VAL A 173 3.98 3.43 -10.40
N ASN A 174 4.90 4.29 -9.98
CA ASN A 174 5.43 5.42 -10.77
C ASN A 174 4.33 6.34 -11.33
N GLY A 175 3.16 6.41 -10.67
CA GLY A 175 2.00 7.17 -11.15
C GLY A 175 1.43 6.71 -12.49
N LYS A 176 1.93 5.61 -13.05
CA LYS A 176 1.64 5.12 -14.41
C LYS A 176 1.02 3.74 -14.46
N TYR A 177 1.47 2.82 -13.63
CA TYR A 177 1.10 1.41 -13.69
C TYR A 177 0.15 1.05 -12.57
N LEU A 178 -1.12 0.78 -12.89
CA LEU A 178 -2.10 0.23 -11.94
C LEU A 178 -1.88 -1.29 -11.85
N VAL A 179 -1.56 -1.77 -10.66
CA VAL A 179 -1.36 -3.20 -10.37
C VAL A 179 -2.70 -3.92 -10.42
N LYS A 180 -2.74 -5.05 -11.13
CA LYS A 180 -3.87 -5.99 -11.14
C LYS A 180 -3.51 -7.19 -10.28
N THR A 181 -4.34 -7.46 -9.28
CA THR A 181 -4.10 -8.54 -8.31
C THR A 181 -4.70 -9.88 -8.75
N GLU A 182 -5.53 -9.88 -9.78
CA GLU A 182 -6.08 -11.10 -10.36
C GLU A 182 -4.97 -12.00 -10.90
N GLY A 183 -4.91 -13.21 -10.37
CA GLY A 183 -3.89 -14.20 -10.75
C GLY A 183 -2.59 -14.14 -9.93
N ILE A 184 -2.40 -13.14 -9.05
CA ILE A 184 -1.32 -13.12 -8.08
C ILE A 184 -1.59 -14.15 -6.98
N LYS A 185 -0.62 -15.03 -6.74
CA LYS A 185 -0.80 -16.20 -5.88
C LYS A 185 -0.15 -16.07 -4.52
N SER A 186 0.77 -15.11 -4.35
CA SER A 186 1.49 -14.91 -3.10
C SER A 186 1.94 -13.47 -2.90
N THR A 187 2.32 -13.15 -1.66
CA THR A 187 2.91 -11.86 -1.29
C THR A 187 4.21 -11.61 -2.05
N GLU A 188 5.03 -12.64 -2.22
CA GLU A 188 6.31 -12.57 -2.95
C GLU A 188 6.10 -12.22 -4.42
N GLU A 189 5.10 -12.83 -5.06
CA GLU A 189 4.74 -12.55 -6.45
C GLU A 189 4.23 -11.12 -6.60
N TYR A 190 3.41 -10.65 -5.66
CA TYR A 190 2.95 -9.26 -5.62
C TYR A 190 4.11 -8.27 -5.50
N ILE A 191 5.04 -8.52 -4.57
CA ILE A 191 6.23 -7.68 -4.38
C ILE A 191 7.13 -7.71 -5.62
N ALA A 192 7.29 -8.87 -6.24
CA ALA A 192 8.06 -9.02 -7.48
C ALA A 192 7.45 -8.20 -8.62
N LEU A 193 6.12 -8.19 -8.75
CA LEU A 193 5.42 -7.36 -9.75
C LEU A 193 5.65 -5.86 -9.49
N VAL A 194 5.51 -5.40 -8.25
CA VAL A 194 5.76 -3.98 -7.91
C VAL A 194 7.21 -3.59 -8.23
N LYS A 195 8.19 -4.43 -7.85
CA LYS A 195 9.61 -4.20 -8.17
C LYS A 195 9.88 -4.19 -9.68
N PHE A 196 9.24 -5.08 -10.43
CA PHE A 196 9.31 -5.10 -11.90
C PHE A 196 8.80 -3.78 -12.49
N LEU A 197 7.65 -3.28 -12.02
CA LEU A 197 7.05 -2.03 -12.51
C LEU A 197 7.87 -0.79 -12.13
N LEU A 198 8.54 -0.79 -10.97
CA LEU A 198 9.45 0.28 -10.57
C LEU A 198 10.65 0.41 -11.51
N GLN A 199 11.14 -0.71 -12.06
CA GLN A 199 12.29 -0.77 -12.97
C GLN A 199 11.91 -0.62 -14.45
N LYS A 200 10.61 -0.72 -14.76
CA LYS A 200 10.11 -0.64 -16.12
C LYS A 200 10.34 0.75 -16.70
N LYS A 201 11.16 0.81 -17.76
CA LYS A 201 11.41 2.06 -18.52
C LYS A 201 10.27 2.32 -19.50
N ASP A 202 10.08 3.59 -19.83
CA ASP A 202 9.13 4.03 -20.86
C ASP A 202 9.57 3.56 -22.25
#